data_bf14944ec556444898dc8b8e4883dd70
#
_entry.id   bf14944ec556444898dc8b8e4883dd70
#
_cell.length_a   1.000
_cell.length_b   1.000
_cell.length_c   1.000
_cell.angle_alpha   90.00
_cell.angle_beta   90.00
_cell.angle_gamma   90.00
#
_symmetry.space_group_name_H-M   'P 1'
#
loop_
_entity.id
_entity.type
_entity.pdbx_description
1 polymer ?
#
loop_
_entity_poly.entity_id
_entity_poly.type
_entity_poly.pdbx_seq_one_letter_code
_entity_poly.pdbx_strand_id
1 'polypeptide(L)'
;MTQTTYALELKDLQKRFGKTEIIRGVNLAVAAGERVAIIGPNGAGKSTLFNLISGRFAPSSGEVLLHGQRIDGKKPFEINRLGLSRSFQITNIFPKLSVFENLRCGVLWSMGYGYSFLRFLSRLHDANARAEQLMQMINLEKKRDVLAINLTYAEQRALEIGLTIAGGASVILLDEPTAGMSNSETARFIALIKQVTEGRTLLTVEHDMGVVFGLADKIAVVVYGEVIAFDTPDKVRANPRVQEAYLGSAVADQQAGAH
;
A
#
# COMPACT_ATOMS: atom_id res chain seq x y z
N MET A 1 -15.34 -18.75 20.43
CA MET A 1 -14.32 -17.68 20.30
C MET A 1 -13.76 -17.81 18.89
N THR A 2 -14.16 -16.92 17.98
CA THR A 2 -13.60 -16.86 16.62
C THR A 2 -12.14 -16.42 16.74
N GLN A 3 -11.20 -17.31 16.38
CA GLN A 3 -9.79 -16.96 16.30
C GLN A 3 -9.63 -15.83 15.28
N THR A 4 -9.17 -14.68 15.73
CA THR A 4 -8.85 -13.57 14.83
C THR A 4 -7.70 -14.01 13.91
N THR A 5 -7.99 -14.14 12.62
CA THR A 5 -6.96 -14.49 11.63
C THR A 5 -6.26 -13.19 11.19
N TYR A 6 -4.98 -13.07 11.48
CA TYR A 6 -4.17 -11.92 11.03
C TYR A 6 -3.70 -12.14 9.60
N ALA A 7 -3.88 -11.11 8.76
CA ALA A 7 -3.36 -11.10 7.40
C ALA A 7 -1.89 -10.70 7.36
N LEU A 8 -1.49 -9.80 8.27
CA LEU A 8 -0.10 -9.35 8.39
C LEU A 8 0.26 -9.21 9.88
N GLU A 9 1.41 -9.76 10.26
CA GLU A 9 1.97 -9.58 11.60
C GLU A 9 3.43 -9.16 11.52
N LEU A 10 3.81 -8.21 12.35
CA LEU A 10 5.19 -7.79 12.59
C LEU A 10 5.50 -8.13 14.04
N LYS A 11 6.60 -8.88 14.26
CA LYS A 11 7.01 -9.33 15.61
C LYS A 11 8.41 -8.86 15.88
N ASP A 12 8.54 -7.96 16.86
CA ASP A 12 9.82 -7.35 17.28
C ASP A 12 10.70 -6.91 16.09
N LEU A 13 10.06 -6.30 15.08
CA LEU A 13 10.71 -5.97 13.83
C LEU A 13 11.70 -4.82 14.02
N GLN A 14 12.96 -5.02 13.65
CA GLN A 14 14.03 -4.04 13.79
C GLN A 14 14.77 -3.81 12.48
N LYS A 15 15.23 -2.57 12.28
CA LYS A 15 16.09 -2.23 11.14
C LYS A 15 17.14 -1.20 11.52
N ARG A 16 18.40 -1.56 11.24
CA ARG A 16 19.56 -0.68 11.36
C ARG A 16 20.21 -0.47 9.99
N PHE A 17 20.69 0.73 9.76
CA PHE A 17 21.57 1.07 8.66
C PHE A 17 22.91 1.56 9.24
N GLY A 18 23.94 0.71 9.17
CA GLY A 18 25.18 0.94 9.89
C GLY A 18 24.94 1.02 11.40
N LYS A 19 25.27 2.17 12.00
CA LYS A 19 25.05 2.40 13.44
C LYS A 19 23.68 3.01 13.78
N THR A 20 22.92 3.44 12.78
CA THR A 20 21.63 4.12 12.99
C THR A 20 20.50 3.11 13.00
N GLU A 21 19.74 3.07 14.09
CA GLU A 21 18.55 2.25 14.21
C GLU A 21 17.31 3.07 13.81
N ILE A 22 16.62 2.60 12.77
CA ILE A 22 15.46 3.28 12.17
C ILE A 22 14.14 2.66 12.62
N ILE A 23 14.08 1.32 12.76
CA ILE A 23 12.93 0.59 13.28
C ILE A 23 13.37 -0.15 14.53
N ARG A 24 12.60 0.01 15.62
CA ARG A 24 13.00 -0.32 17.00
C ARG A 24 11.99 -1.26 17.67
N GLY A 25 11.92 -2.51 17.21
CA GLY A 25 11.04 -3.51 17.83
C GLY A 25 9.56 -3.29 17.56
N VAL A 26 9.19 -2.99 16.30
CA VAL A 26 7.80 -2.80 15.91
C VAL A 26 7.02 -4.08 16.03
N ASN A 27 5.90 -4.01 16.80
CA ASN A 27 4.89 -5.05 16.89
C ASN A 27 3.56 -4.50 16.33
N LEU A 28 2.99 -5.19 15.32
CA LEU A 28 1.74 -4.81 14.69
C LEU A 28 1.03 -6.07 14.19
N ALA A 29 -0.26 -6.20 14.47
CA ALA A 29 -1.08 -7.31 13.98
C ALA A 29 -2.32 -6.76 13.29
N VAL A 30 -2.42 -6.97 11.98
CA VAL A 30 -3.50 -6.48 11.13
C VAL A 30 -4.43 -7.64 10.78
N ALA A 31 -5.71 -7.51 11.14
CA ALA A 31 -6.70 -8.54 10.86
C ALA A 31 -7.01 -8.64 9.35
N ALA A 32 -7.47 -9.81 8.93
CA ALA A 32 -7.90 -10.00 7.54
C ALA A 32 -9.11 -9.07 7.21
N GLY A 33 -9.02 -8.36 6.10
CA GLY A 33 -10.03 -7.40 5.66
C GLY A 33 -9.98 -6.03 6.34
N GLU A 34 -9.06 -5.82 7.28
CA GLU A 34 -8.90 -4.54 8.00
C GLU A 34 -8.13 -3.52 7.15
N ARG A 35 -8.54 -2.24 7.22
CA ARG A 35 -7.84 -1.11 6.61
C ARG A 35 -7.10 -0.32 7.66
N VAL A 36 -5.77 -0.30 7.56
CA VAL A 36 -4.89 0.36 8.52
C VAL A 36 -4.14 1.50 7.85
N ALA A 37 -4.22 2.70 8.43
CA ALA A 37 -3.34 3.80 8.08
C ALA A 37 -2.14 3.84 9.02
N ILE A 38 -0.95 4.03 8.45
CA ILE A 38 0.30 4.26 9.19
C ILE A 38 0.62 5.74 9.09
N ILE A 39 0.61 6.43 10.21
CA ILE A 39 0.90 7.86 10.31
C ILE A 39 2.09 8.11 11.23
N GLY A 40 2.62 9.32 11.18
CA GLY A 40 3.74 9.74 12.03
C GLY A 40 4.52 10.88 11.39
N PRO A 41 5.38 11.56 12.16
CA PRO A 41 6.20 12.67 11.65
C PRO A 41 7.16 12.23 10.54
N ASN A 42 7.75 13.22 9.85
CA ASN A 42 8.80 12.95 8.86
C ASN A 42 10.00 12.29 9.54
N GLY A 43 10.60 11.31 8.88
CA GLY A 43 11.71 10.54 9.45
C GLY A 43 11.32 9.49 10.51
N ALA A 44 10.03 9.32 10.86
CA ALA A 44 9.59 8.35 11.87
C ALA A 44 9.85 6.88 11.50
N GLY A 45 10.20 6.57 10.24
CA GLY A 45 10.48 5.21 9.77
C GLY A 45 9.36 4.58 8.93
N LYS A 46 8.27 5.28 8.60
CA LYS A 46 7.11 4.76 7.85
C LYS A 46 7.50 4.09 6.54
N SER A 47 8.25 4.78 5.68
CA SER A 47 8.70 4.22 4.39
C SER A 47 9.67 3.05 4.58
N THR A 48 10.50 3.07 5.64
CA THR A 48 11.37 1.94 5.99
C THR A 48 10.54 0.73 6.40
N LEU A 49 9.49 0.93 7.20
CA LEU A 49 8.56 -0.13 7.60
C LEU A 49 7.88 -0.76 6.37
N PHE A 50 7.39 0.04 5.43
CA PHE A 50 6.82 -0.44 4.17
C PHE A 50 7.83 -1.21 3.32
N ASN A 51 9.10 -0.76 3.30
CA ASN A 51 10.17 -1.46 2.57
C ASN A 51 10.52 -2.82 3.22
N LEU A 52 10.42 -2.94 4.54
CA LEU A 52 10.60 -4.21 5.25
C LEU A 52 9.46 -5.18 4.94
N ILE A 53 8.20 -4.73 5.04
CA ILE A 53 7.01 -5.54 4.78
C ILE A 53 7.00 -6.04 3.33
N SER A 54 7.40 -5.20 2.36
CA SER A 54 7.41 -5.56 0.93
C SER A 54 8.69 -6.27 0.46
N GLY A 55 9.65 -6.57 1.36
CA GLY A 55 10.87 -7.29 1.04
C GLY A 55 11.92 -6.50 0.26
N ARG A 56 11.76 -5.16 0.16
CA ARG A 56 12.80 -4.29 -0.44
C ARG A 56 14.03 -4.16 0.46
N PHE A 57 13.80 -4.25 1.78
CA PHE A 57 14.87 -4.34 2.77
C PHE A 57 14.66 -5.61 3.61
N ALA A 58 15.76 -6.30 3.91
CA ALA A 58 15.73 -7.34 4.93
C ALA A 58 15.74 -6.69 6.33
N PRO A 59 14.98 -7.20 7.30
CA PRO A 59 15.08 -6.75 8.68
C PRO A 59 16.45 -7.07 9.28
N SER A 60 16.86 -6.34 10.31
CA SER A 60 18.04 -6.65 11.11
C SER A 60 17.74 -7.73 12.14
N SER A 61 16.51 -7.74 12.67
CA SER A 61 15.95 -8.79 13.54
C SER A 61 14.42 -8.71 13.52
N GLY A 62 13.77 -9.68 14.14
CA GLY A 62 12.31 -9.81 14.17
C GLY A 62 11.76 -10.55 12.94
N GLU A 63 10.45 -10.56 12.82
CA GLU A 63 9.74 -11.35 11.82
C GLU A 63 8.62 -10.54 11.15
N VAL A 64 8.40 -10.84 9.87
CA VAL A 64 7.23 -10.41 9.10
C VAL A 64 6.47 -11.67 8.66
N LEU A 65 5.20 -11.78 9.07
CA LEU A 65 4.35 -12.91 8.70
C LEU A 65 3.18 -12.42 7.85
N LEU A 66 2.96 -13.10 6.73
CA LEU A 66 1.81 -12.91 5.85
C LEU A 66 0.93 -14.17 5.96
N HIS A 67 -0.31 -14.02 6.44
CA HIS A 67 -1.21 -15.16 6.72
C HIS A 67 -0.55 -16.26 7.57
N GLY A 68 0.24 -15.86 8.59
CA GLY A 68 0.98 -16.77 9.45
C GLY A 68 2.27 -17.35 8.83
N GLN A 69 2.53 -17.12 7.56
CA GLN A 69 3.75 -17.56 6.88
C GLN A 69 4.84 -16.48 6.96
N ARG A 70 6.02 -16.84 7.40
CA ARG A 70 7.19 -15.94 7.44
C ARG A 70 7.64 -15.54 6.05
N ILE A 71 7.78 -14.21 5.81
CA ILE A 71 8.14 -13.64 4.51
C ILE A 71 9.41 -12.77 4.54
N ASP A 72 9.95 -12.43 5.70
CA ASP A 72 11.19 -11.67 5.82
C ASP A 72 12.35 -12.40 5.12
N GLY A 73 13.18 -11.64 4.43
CA GLY A 73 14.28 -12.19 3.61
C GLY A 73 13.86 -12.68 2.21
N LYS A 74 12.56 -12.79 1.92
CA LYS A 74 12.08 -13.09 0.56
C LYS A 74 12.17 -11.85 -0.34
N LYS A 75 12.32 -12.09 -1.64
CA LYS A 75 12.33 -11.01 -2.65
C LYS A 75 10.91 -10.48 -2.89
N PRO A 76 10.75 -9.20 -3.31
CA PRO A 76 9.43 -8.59 -3.52
C PRO A 76 8.51 -9.39 -4.45
N PHE A 77 9.04 -10.00 -5.51
CA PHE A 77 8.23 -10.82 -6.42
C PHE A 77 7.74 -12.13 -5.80
N GLU A 78 8.49 -12.71 -4.85
CA GLU A 78 8.08 -13.90 -4.09
C GLU A 78 6.96 -13.54 -3.12
N ILE A 79 7.09 -12.40 -2.42
CA ILE A 79 6.08 -11.87 -1.51
C ILE A 79 4.79 -11.54 -2.26
N ASN A 80 4.90 -10.96 -3.46
CA ASN A 80 3.75 -10.68 -4.31
C ASN A 80 2.97 -11.96 -4.66
N ARG A 81 3.67 -13.05 -4.99
CA ARG A 81 3.05 -14.37 -5.25
C ARG A 81 2.37 -14.97 -4.03
N LEU A 82 2.79 -14.61 -2.83
CA LEU A 82 2.16 -15.04 -1.57
C LEU A 82 0.93 -14.20 -1.22
N GLY A 83 0.60 -13.18 -2.02
CA GLY A 83 -0.63 -12.41 -1.88
C GLY A 83 -0.47 -11.03 -1.26
N LEU A 84 0.74 -10.45 -1.21
CA LEU A 84 0.96 -9.07 -0.82
C LEU A 84 1.43 -8.24 -2.01
N SER A 85 0.69 -7.20 -2.37
CA SER A 85 1.05 -6.26 -3.45
C SER A 85 1.26 -4.86 -2.89
N ARG A 86 2.20 -4.13 -3.49
CA ARG A 86 2.50 -2.74 -3.14
C ARG A 86 2.42 -1.83 -4.36
N SER A 87 1.72 -0.70 -4.23
CA SER A 87 1.87 0.41 -5.16
C SER A 87 3.20 1.13 -4.91
N PHE A 88 3.76 1.76 -5.93
CA PHE A 88 5.03 2.48 -5.81
C PHE A 88 4.78 4.00 -5.79
N GLN A 89 5.64 4.76 -5.11
CA GLN A 89 5.63 6.24 -5.13
C GLN A 89 5.85 6.83 -6.53
N ILE A 90 6.59 6.10 -7.39
CA ILE A 90 6.80 6.46 -8.80
C ILE A 90 5.85 5.60 -9.61
N THR A 91 5.04 6.23 -10.46
CA THR A 91 4.04 5.59 -11.30
C THR A 91 4.67 4.47 -12.15
N ASN A 92 4.37 3.20 -11.81
CA ASN A 92 4.90 2.01 -12.49
C ASN A 92 3.91 1.51 -13.57
N ILE A 93 3.43 2.42 -14.41
CA ILE A 93 2.65 2.08 -15.60
C ILE A 93 3.58 1.98 -16.81
N PHE A 94 3.15 1.22 -17.81
CA PHE A 94 3.81 1.18 -19.10
C PHE A 94 3.26 2.33 -19.96
N PRO A 95 3.97 3.47 -20.10
CA PRO A 95 3.40 4.70 -20.65
C PRO A 95 3.00 4.59 -22.10
N LYS A 96 3.66 3.71 -22.87
CA LYS A 96 3.40 3.47 -24.30
C LYS A 96 2.41 2.33 -24.58
N LEU A 97 1.86 1.71 -23.54
CA LEU A 97 0.78 0.74 -23.66
C LEU A 97 -0.55 1.42 -23.31
N SER A 98 -1.64 0.91 -23.87
CA SER A 98 -3.00 1.34 -23.54
C SER A 98 -3.37 0.94 -22.10
N VAL A 99 -4.47 1.50 -21.57
CA VAL A 99 -5.03 1.10 -20.28
C VAL A 99 -5.28 -0.40 -20.23
N PHE A 100 -5.94 -0.93 -21.27
CA PHE A 100 -6.22 -2.36 -21.37
C PHE A 100 -4.95 -3.21 -21.38
N GLU A 101 -3.95 -2.86 -22.18
CA GLU A 101 -2.69 -3.58 -22.27
C GLU A 101 -1.91 -3.56 -20.96
N ASN A 102 -1.89 -2.44 -20.26
CA ASN A 102 -1.30 -2.33 -18.92
C ASN A 102 -1.93 -3.35 -17.97
N LEU A 103 -3.26 -3.33 -17.82
CA LEU A 103 -3.98 -4.23 -16.92
C LEU A 103 -3.83 -5.69 -17.33
N ARG A 104 -3.89 -5.99 -18.61
CA ARG A 104 -3.65 -7.33 -19.12
C ARG A 104 -2.25 -7.85 -18.74
N CYS A 105 -1.20 -7.02 -18.85
CA CYS A 105 0.14 -7.39 -18.41
C CYS A 105 0.16 -7.74 -16.91
N GLY A 106 -0.54 -6.98 -16.07
CA GLY A 106 -0.66 -7.26 -14.63
C GLY A 106 -1.37 -8.57 -14.33
N VAL A 107 -2.36 -8.94 -15.16
CA VAL A 107 -3.17 -10.16 -14.99
C VAL A 107 -2.43 -11.42 -15.44
N LEU A 108 -1.64 -11.35 -16.52
CA LEU A 108 -1.03 -12.53 -17.15
C LEU A 108 -0.24 -13.41 -16.18
N TRP A 109 0.48 -12.79 -15.27
CA TRP A 109 1.31 -13.53 -14.32
C TRP A 109 0.46 -14.29 -13.28
N SER A 110 -0.57 -13.64 -12.74
CA SER A 110 -1.44 -14.25 -11.72
C SER A 110 -2.26 -15.42 -12.26
N MET A 111 -2.54 -15.42 -13.57
CA MET A 111 -3.27 -16.51 -14.25
C MET A 111 -2.36 -17.63 -14.76
N GLY A 112 -1.07 -17.62 -14.39
CA GLY A 112 -0.13 -18.70 -14.74
C GLY A 112 0.36 -18.67 -16.18
N TYR A 113 0.12 -17.60 -16.94
CA TYR A 113 0.60 -17.51 -18.31
C TYR A 113 2.11 -17.26 -18.43
N GLY A 114 2.77 -16.70 -17.40
CA GLY A 114 4.23 -16.57 -17.30
C GLY A 114 4.89 -16.10 -18.61
N TYR A 115 5.96 -16.80 -19.01
CA TYR A 115 6.70 -16.55 -20.26
C TYR A 115 6.14 -17.37 -21.45
N SER A 116 4.81 -17.42 -21.62
CA SER A 116 4.17 -18.21 -22.69
C SER A 116 4.31 -17.53 -24.06
N PHE A 117 5.49 -17.57 -24.66
CA PHE A 117 5.81 -16.97 -25.96
C PHE A 117 5.03 -17.58 -27.15
N LEU A 118 4.41 -18.75 -26.96
CA LEU A 118 3.72 -19.50 -28.02
C LEU A 118 2.22 -19.18 -28.11
N ARG A 119 1.67 -18.36 -27.23
CA ARG A 119 0.24 -18.00 -27.22
C ARG A 119 0.04 -16.58 -27.70
N PHE A 120 -0.81 -16.40 -28.72
CA PHE A 120 -1.24 -15.06 -29.13
C PHE A 120 -2.05 -14.40 -28.00
N LEU A 121 -1.63 -13.23 -27.55
CA LEU A 121 -2.26 -12.47 -26.45
C LEU A 121 -3.76 -12.23 -26.69
N SER A 122 -4.17 -12.05 -27.97
CA SER A 122 -5.57 -11.88 -28.37
C SER A 122 -6.45 -13.11 -28.09
N ARG A 123 -5.88 -14.30 -27.93
CA ARG A 123 -6.59 -15.55 -27.67
C ARG A 123 -6.68 -15.92 -26.18
N LEU A 124 -6.15 -15.08 -25.30
CA LEU A 124 -6.24 -15.27 -23.85
C LEU A 124 -7.55 -14.66 -23.33
N HIS A 125 -8.68 -15.31 -23.63
CA HIS A 125 -10.02 -14.78 -23.35
C HIS A 125 -10.26 -14.49 -21.85
N ASP A 126 -9.75 -15.34 -20.98
CA ASP A 126 -9.83 -15.21 -19.53
C ASP A 126 -9.02 -13.99 -19.01
N ALA A 127 -7.77 -13.82 -19.46
CA ALA A 127 -6.95 -12.68 -19.12
C ALA A 127 -7.53 -11.37 -19.66
N ASN A 128 -8.07 -11.39 -20.88
CA ASN A 128 -8.73 -10.22 -21.46
C ASN A 128 -10.00 -9.86 -20.68
N ALA A 129 -10.84 -10.83 -20.34
CA ALA A 129 -12.04 -10.61 -19.54
C ALA A 129 -11.70 -10.06 -18.14
N ARG A 130 -10.61 -10.56 -17.52
CA ARG A 130 -10.15 -10.05 -16.23
C ARG A 130 -9.63 -8.62 -16.34
N ALA A 131 -8.91 -8.27 -17.40
CA ALA A 131 -8.46 -6.90 -17.65
C ALA A 131 -9.64 -5.94 -17.83
N GLU A 132 -10.70 -6.35 -18.58
CA GLU A 132 -11.93 -5.57 -18.71
C GLU A 132 -12.64 -5.35 -17.36
N GLN A 133 -12.74 -6.38 -16.53
CA GLN A 133 -13.30 -6.24 -15.17
C GLN A 133 -12.51 -5.23 -14.34
N LEU A 134 -11.17 -5.29 -14.39
CA LEU A 134 -10.33 -4.34 -13.67
C LEU A 134 -10.55 -2.90 -14.16
N MET A 135 -10.68 -2.70 -15.49
CA MET A 135 -10.99 -1.36 -16.02
C MET A 135 -12.31 -0.80 -15.48
N GLN A 136 -13.34 -1.64 -15.37
CA GLN A 136 -14.61 -1.25 -14.77
C GLN A 136 -14.46 -0.90 -13.29
N MET A 137 -13.69 -1.72 -12.53
CA MET A 137 -13.44 -1.48 -11.11
C MET A 137 -12.74 -0.14 -10.84
N ILE A 138 -11.86 0.30 -11.76
CA ILE A 138 -11.12 1.56 -11.62
C ILE A 138 -11.72 2.72 -12.45
N ASN A 139 -12.91 2.54 -13.02
CA ASN A 139 -13.65 3.52 -13.82
C ASN A 139 -12.89 4.05 -15.05
N LEU A 140 -12.13 3.19 -15.72
CA LEU A 140 -11.35 3.53 -16.93
C LEU A 140 -11.83 2.79 -18.20
N GLU A 141 -13.02 2.19 -18.20
CA GLU A 141 -13.56 1.44 -19.35
C GLU A 141 -13.65 2.28 -20.62
N LYS A 142 -13.98 3.57 -20.50
CA LYS A 142 -14.04 4.53 -21.63
C LYS A 142 -12.68 4.93 -22.16
N LYS A 143 -11.61 4.59 -21.46
CA LYS A 143 -10.22 4.90 -21.80
C LYS A 143 -9.43 3.66 -22.27
N ARG A 144 -10.12 2.58 -22.60
CA ARG A 144 -9.57 1.27 -22.92
C ARG A 144 -8.32 1.32 -23.80
N ASP A 145 -8.41 2.02 -24.91
CA ASP A 145 -7.37 2.06 -25.96
C ASP A 145 -6.52 3.34 -25.87
N VAL A 146 -6.72 4.16 -24.84
CA VAL A 146 -5.91 5.36 -24.57
C VAL A 146 -4.56 4.93 -24.02
N LEU A 147 -3.46 5.47 -24.59
CA LEU A 147 -2.12 5.24 -24.04
C LEU A 147 -2.01 5.82 -22.63
N ALA A 148 -1.35 5.07 -21.74
CA ALA A 148 -1.24 5.47 -20.33
C ALA A 148 -0.57 6.84 -20.13
N ILE A 149 0.35 7.24 -21.03
CA ILE A 149 0.99 8.56 -21.00
C ILE A 149 -0.01 9.71 -21.23
N ASN A 150 -1.13 9.44 -21.90
CA ASN A 150 -2.15 10.45 -22.25
C ASN A 150 -3.27 10.55 -21.20
N LEU A 151 -3.18 9.78 -20.12
CA LEU A 151 -4.11 9.86 -19.00
C LEU A 151 -3.80 11.07 -18.12
N THR A 152 -4.82 11.62 -17.48
CA THR A 152 -4.63 12.59 -16.40
C THR A 152 -3.92 11.94 -15.22
N TYR A 153 -3.36 12.74 -14.33
CA TYR A 153 -2.67 12.24 -13.13
C TYR A 153 -3.56 11.32 -12.29
N ALA A 154 -4.80 11.70 -12.02
CA ALA A 154 -5.75 10.88 -11.26
C ALA A 154 -6.08 9.55 -11.98
N GLU A 155 -6.21 9.56 -13.32
CA GLU A 155 -6.43 8.35 -14.12
C GLU A 155 -5.20 7.43 -14.12
N GLN A 156 -3.98 7.99 -14.16
CA GLN A 156 -2.74 7.21 -14.02
C GLN A 156 -2.65 6.53 -12.64
N ARG A 157 -3.02 7.26 -11.58
CA ARG A 157 -3.09 6.69 -10.23
C ARG A 157 -4.17 5.60 -10.11
N ALA A 158 -5.32 5.77 -10.76
CA ALA A 158 -6.35 4.72 -10.82
C ALA A 158 -5.84 3.47 -11.55
N LEU A 159 -5.12 3.65 -12.68
CA LEU A 159 -4.50 2.56 -13.42
C LEU A 159 -3.45 1.82 -12.58
N GLU A 160 -2.64 2.54 -11.80
CA GLU A 160 -1.65 1.98 -10.88
C GLU A 160 -2.30 1.11 -9.80
N ILE A 161 -3.42 1.57 -9.22
CA ILE A 161 -4.20 0.74 -8.28
C ILE A 161 -4.74 -0.50 -9.00
N GLY A 162 -5.26 -0.36 -10.22
CA GLY A 162 -5.70 -1.48 -11.03
C GLY A 162 -4.60 -2.53 -11.22
N LEU A 163 -3.38 -2.12 -11.53
CA LEU A 163 -2.20 -2.99 -11.62
C LEU A 163 -1.86 -3.65 -10.28
N THR A 164 -1.95 -2.90 -9.18
CA THR A 164 -1.65 -3.41 -7.85
C THR A 164 -2.60 -4.55 -7.44
N ILE A 165 -3.87 -4.46 -7.82
CA ILE A 165 -4.88 -5.48 -7.52
C ILE A 165 -5.00 -6.58 -8.58
N ALA A 166 -4.39 -6.40 -9.77
CA ALA A 166 -4.50 -7.31 -10.90
C ALA A 166 -4.03 -8.73 -10.56
N GLY A 167 -2.98 -8.84 -9.74
CA GLY A 167 -2.42 -10.09 -9.25
C GLY A 167 -3.28 -10.85 -8.24
N GLY A 168 -4.43 -10.33 -7.83
CA GLY A 168 -5.30 -10.99 -6.86
C GLY A 168 -4.80 -10.94 -5.41
N ALA A 169 -3.88 -10.03 -5.08
CA ALA A 169 -3.34 -9.90 -3.72
C ALA A 169 -4.44 -9.69 -2.68
N SER A 170 -4.31 -10.37 -1.54
CA SER A 170 -5.19 -10.26 -0.37
C SER A 170 -4.77 -9.15 0.59
N VAL A 171 -3.49 -8.75 0.56
CA VAL A 171 -2.92 -7.63 1.31
C VAL A 171 -2.35 -6.62 0.34
N ILE A 172 -2.77 -5.36 0.49
CA ILE A 172 -2.40 -4.25 -0.39
C ILE A 172 -1.68 -3.18 0.43
N LEU A 173 -0.53 -2.74 -0.06
CA LEU A 173 0.21 -1.61 0.51
C LEU A 173 0.11 -0.41 -0.44
N LEU A 174 -0.41 0.72 0.05
CA LEU A 174 -0.47 1.98 -0.68
C LEU A 174 0.40 3.04 0.02
N ASP A 175 1.30 3.66 -0.73
CA ASP A 175 2.24 4.68 -0.22
C ASP A 175 1.81 6.04 -0.74
N GLU A 176 1.20 6.87 0.11
CA GLU A 176 0.67 8.21 -0.20
C GLU A 176 -0.20 8.23 -1.48
N PRO A 177 -1.25 7.39 -1.56
CA PRO A 177 -1.99 7.20 -2.81
C PRO A 177 -2.69 8.47 -3.31
N THR A 178 -2.96 9.44 -2.44
CA THR A 178 -3.67 10.69 -2.78
C THR A 178 -2.75 11.89 -2.95
N ALA A 179 -1.43 11.71 -2.84
CA ALA A 179 -0.46 12.81 -2.95
C ALA A 179 -0.61 13.55 -4.29
N GLY A 180 -0.67 14.89 -4.23
CA GLY A 180 -0.77 15.75 -5.41
C GLY A 180 -2.18 15.89 -6.01
N MET A 181 -3.21 15.30 -5.38
CA MET A 181 -4.61 15.44 -5.82
C MET A 181 -5.29 16.65 -5.16
N SER A 182 -6.23 17.26 -5.88
CA SER A 182 -7.16 18.24 -5.30
C SER A 182 -8.14 17.55 -4.33
N ASN A 183 -8.77 18.33 -3.43
CA ASN A 183 -9.73 17.78 -2.47
C ASN A 183 -10.88 16.98 -3.12
N SER A 184 -11.37 17.44 -4.29
CA SER A 184 -12.43 16.76 -5.02
C SER A 184 -11.97 15.45 -5.66
N GLU A 185 -10.73 15.39 -6.13
CA GLU A 185 -10.11 14.17 -6.65
C GLU A 185 -9.83 13.18 -5.52
N THR A 186 -9.28 13.67 -4.41
CA THR A 186 -9.02 12.88 -3.19
C THR A 186 -10.28 12.16 -2.72
N ALA A 187 -11.42 12.85 -2.61
CA ALA A 187 -12.67 12.23 -2.17
C ALA A 187 -13.13 11.09 -3.11
N ARG A 188 -13.04 11.29 -4.43
CA ARG A 188 -13.36 10.25 -5.43
C ARG A 188 -12.37 9.09 -5.36
N PHE A 189 -11.10 9.39 -5.15
CA PHE A 189 -10.05 8.39 -5.09
C PHE A 189 -10.13 7.53 -3.82
N ILE A 190 -10.50 8.10 -2.67
CA ILE A 190 -10.83 7.35 -1.45
C ILE A 190 -11.98 6.37 -1.71
N ALA A 191 -13.05 6.82 -2.39
CA ALA A 191 -14.16 5.95 -2.73
C ALA A 191 -13.71 4.79 -3.65
N LEU A 192 -12.85 5.07 -4.63
CA LEU A 192 -12.25 4.06 -5.51
C LEU A 192 -11.42 3.06 -4.70
N ILE A 193 -10.52 3.52 -3.83
CA ILE A 193 -9.69 2.64 -2.99
C ILE A 193 -10.59 1.72 -2.16
N LYS A 194 -11.63 2.25 -1.51
CA LYS A 194 -12.58 1.45 -0.71
C LYS A 194 -13.23 0.35 -1.56
N GLN A 195 -13.70 0.70 -2.75
CA GLN A 195 -14.34 -0.21 -3.67
C GLN A 195 -13.40 -1.35 -4.11
N VAL A 196 -12.18 -1.03 -4.55
CA VAL A 196 -11.25 -2.02 -5.09
C VAL A 196 -10.57 -2.87 -4.02
N THR A 197 -10.57 -2.38 -2.77
CA THR A 197 -10.00 -3.11 -1.61
C THR A 197 -11.06 -3.80 -0.76
N GLU A 198 -12.32 -3.84 -1.19
CA GLU A 198 -13.37 -4.56 -0.49
C GLU A 198 -12.99 -6.03 -0.29
N GLY A 199 -13.15 -6.54 0.94
CA GLY A 199 -12.75 -7.90 1.32
C GLY A 199 -11.24 -8.17 1.36
N ARG A 200 -10.39 -7.15 1.19
CA ARG A 200 -8.93 -7.23 1.25
C ARG A 200 -8.39 -6.43 2.42
N THR A 201 -7.22 -6.83 2.89
CA THR A 201 -6.49 -6.07 3.91
C THR A 201 -5.72 -4.93 3.23
N LEU A 202 -5.84 -3.72 3.77
CA LEU A 202 -5.15 -2.54 3.25
C LEU A 202 -4.24 -1.95 4.34
N LEU A 203 -2.99 -1.69 3.98
CA LEU A 203 -2.14 -0.78 4.74
C LEU A 203 -1.82 0.42 3.86
N THR A 204 -1.99 1.62 4.39
CA THR A 204 -1.60 2.85 3.70
C THR A 204 -0.70 3.71 4.57
N VAL A 205 0.32 4.32 3.98
CA VAL A 205 1.03 5.45 4.61
C VAL A 205 0.38 6.71 4.12
N GLU A 206 -0.02 7.57 5.03
CA GLU A 206 -0.65 8.84 4.73
C GLU A 206 -0.27 9.92 5.73
N HIS A 207 -0.32 11.17 5.32
CA HIS A 207 -0.11 12.34 6.16
C HIS A 207 -1.31 13.29 6.17
N ASP A 208 -2.24 13.15 5.22
CA ASP A 208 -3.51 13.87 5.22
C ASP A 208 -4.52 13.16 6.14
N MET A 209 -4.87 13.82 7.24
CA MET A 209 -5.80 13.26 8.23
C MET A 209 -7.21 13.06 7.67
N GLY A 210 -7.63 13.86 6.66
CA GLY A 210 -8.92 13.67 5.98
C GLY A 210 -8.96 12.33 5.24
N VAL A 211 -7.86 11.97 4.58
CA VAL A 211 -7.69 10.67 3.91
C VAL A 211 -7.66 9.54 4.94
N VAL A 212 -6.87 9.70 6.00
CA VAL A 212 -6.73 8.70 7.07
C VAL A 212 -8.09 8.38 7.70
N PHE A 213 -8.84 9.41 8.14
CA PHE A 213 -10.18 9.21 8.74
C PHE A 213 -11.22 8.73 7.72
N GLY A 214 -11.04 9.10 6.45
CA GLY A 214 -11.90 8.65 5.37
C GLY A 214 -11.71 7.18 4.99
N LEU A 215 -10.53 6.58 5.22
CA LEU A 215 -10.17 5.27 4.67
C LEU A 215 -9.96 4.19 5.73
N ALA A 216 -9.34 4.53 6.87
CA ALA A 216 -8.83 3.55 7.83
C ALA A 216 -9.86 3.13 8.87
N ASP A 217 -9.88 1.83 9.19
CA ASP A 217 -10.60 1.26 10.33
C ASP A 217 -9.76 1.39 11.61
N LYS A 218 -8.42 1.31 11.48
CA LYS A 218 -7.45 1.56 12.55
C LYS A 218 -6.26 2.39 12.06
N ILE A 219 -5.61 3.05 13.01
CA ILE A 219 -4.43 3.88 12.78
C ILE A 219 -3.27 3.35 13.62
N ALA A 220 -2.14 3.11 12.97
CA ALA A 220 -0.86 2.85 13.63
C ALA A 220 -0.02 4.14 13.60
N VAL A 221 0.34 4.64 14.77
CA VAL A 221 1.16 5.85 14.89
C VAL A 221 2.61 5.45 15.12
N VAL A 222 3.46 5.80 14.16
CA VAL A 222 4.91 5.51 14.20
C VAL A 222 5.68 6.76 14.58
N VAL A 223 6.50 6.67 15.62
CA VAL A 223 7.36 7.77 16.11
C VAL A 223 8.72 7.19 16.46
N TYR A 224 9.79 7.77 15.93
CA TYR A 224 11.18 7.32 16.16
C TYR A 224 11.40 5.80 15.96
N GLY A 225 10.68 5.21 15.01
CA GLY A 225 10.82 3.79 14.68
C GLY A 225 10.02 2.83 15.55
N GLU A 226 9.15 3.33 16.41
CA GLU A 226 8.27 2.54 17.28
C GLU A 226 6.80 2.82 16.97
N VAL A 227 5.94 1.82 17.16
CA VAL A 227 4.48 2.01 17.12
C VAL A 227 4.03 2.42 18.53
N ILE A 228 3.69 3.70 18.70
CA ILE A 228 3.29 4.25 20.00
C ILE A 228 1.79 4.12 20.29
N ALA A 229 0.97 3.90 19.23
CA ALA A 229 -0.47 3.66 19.33
C ALA A 229 -0.94 2.85 18.13
N PHE A 230 -1.89 1.93 18.35
CA PHE A 230 -2.59 1.18 17.30
C PHE A 230 -4.03 0.94 17.74
N ASP A 231 -4.97 1.74 17.25
CA ASP A 231 -6.40 1.65 17.62
C ASP A 231 -7.28 2.35 16.57
N THR A 232 -8.58 2.42 16.84
CA THR A 232 -9.54 3.17 16.02
C THR A 232 -9.17 4.66 15.96
N PRO A 233 -9.59 5.38 14.89
CA PRO A 233 -9.27 6.80 14.71
C PRO A 233 -9.60 7.67 15.92
N ASP A 234 -10.77 7.46 16.56
CA ASP A 234 -11.21 8.25 17.71
C ASP A 234 -10.31 8.05 18.94
N LYS A 235 -9.91 6.79 19.20
CA LYS A 235 -9.02 6.49 20.33
C LYS A 235 -7.60 7.01 20.08
N VAL A 236 -7.10 6.92 18.85
CA VAL A 236 -5.79 7.47 18.49
C VAL A 236 -5.80 9.00 18.68
N ARG A 237 -6.86 9.69 18.24
CA ARG A 237 -7.01 11.14 18.43
C ARG A 237 -7.01 11.55 19.89
N ALA A 238 -7.64 10.76 20.77
CA ALA A 238 -7.73 11.01 22.20
C ALA A 238 -6.47 10.59 22.98
N ASN A 239 -5.48 9.94 22.34
CA ASN A 239 -4.31 9.41 23.02
C ASN A 239 -3.30 10.53 23.34
N PRO A 240 -2.98 10.80 24.64
CA PRO A 240 -2.06 11.87 25.03
C PRO A 240 -0.66 11.73 24.45
N ARG A 241 -0.13 10.50 24.35
CA ARG A 241 1.21 10.23 23.76
C ARG A 241 1.26 10.62 22.27
N VAL A 242 0.15 10.40 21.53
CA VAL A 242 0.04 10.80 20.14
C VAL A 242 0.00 12.31 20.01
N GLN A 243 -0.81 12.99 20.85
CA GLN A 243 -0.90 14.44 20.85
C GLN A 243 0.45 15.10 21.15
N GLU A 244 1.17 14.60 22.15
CA GLU A 244 2.50 15.09 22.53
C GLU A 244 3.52 14.90 21.40
N ALA A 245 3.53 13.72 20.74
CA ALA A 245 4.43 13.42 19.65
C ALA A 245 4.22 14.33 18.42
N TYR A 246 2.97 14.70 18.12
CA TYR A 246 2.65 15.63 17.03
C TYR A 246 2.93 17.09 17.40
N LEU A 247 2.67 17.52 18.64
CA LEU A 247 3.00 18.85 19.11
C LEU A 247 4.51 19.07 19.20
N GLY A 248 5.25 18.06 19.67
CA GLY A 248 6.71 18.09 19.72
C GLY A 248 7.37 18.16 18.35
N SER A 249 6.81 17.49 17.34
CA SER A 249 7.32 17.53 15.96
C SER A 249 7.08 18.88 15.28
N ALA A 250 5.93 19.52 15.52
CA ALA A 250 5.63 20.85 14.97
C ALA A 250 6.60 21.93 15.46
N VAL A 251 7.10 21.83 16.72
CA VAL A 251 8.12 22.74 17.26
C VAL A 251 9.50 22.46 16.64
N ALA A 252 9.84 21.19 16.39
CA ALA A 252 11.13 20.81 15.81
C ALA A 252 11.23 21.24 14.33
N ASP A 253 10.16 21.11 13.53
CA ASP A 253 10.11 21.53 12.12
C ASP A 253 10.21 23.07 11.98
N GLN A 254 9.64 23.84 12.92
CA GLN A 254 9.79 25.30 12.94
C GLN A 254 11.22 25.77 13.25
N GLN A 255 11.97 25.02 14.05
CA GLN A 255 13.38 25.33 14.35
C GLN A 255 14.35 24.92 13.24
N ALA A 256 14.04 23.86 12.46
CA ALA A 256 14.85 23.40 11.35
C ALA A 256 14.69 24.29 10.08
N GLY A 257 13.59 25.03 9.93
CA GLY A 257 13.35 25.95 8.83
C GLY A 257 13.89 27.37 9.03
N ALA A 258 14.56 27.65 10.17
CA ALA A 258 15.08 28.97 10.54
C ALA A 258 16.62 29.09 10.37
N HIS A 259 17.27 28.19 9.61
CA HIS A 259 18.71 28.25 9.30
C HIS A 259 18.96 28.29 7.79
#